data_f32934b5923e83ab8e38747814ebb0e1
#
_entry.id   f32934b5923e83ab8e38747814ebb0e1
#
_cell.length_a   1.000
_cell.length_b   1.000
_cell.length_c   1.000
_cell.angle_alpha   90.00
_cell.angle_beta   90.00
_cell.angle_gamma   90.00
#
_symmetry.space_group_name_H-M   'P 1'
#
loop_
_entity.id
_entity.type
_entity.pdbx_description
1 polymer ?
#
loop_
_entity_poly.entity_id
_entity_poly.type
_entity_poly.pdbx_seq_one_letter_code
_entity_poly.pdbx_strand_id
1 'polypeptide(L)'
;PRPGRPRPVAPVMSYKIKSLEVDARVRDQVAQVQVSQTFVNTGSRVLEACFVFPLPYDGAIDRLTLLVDGKEYEAKLLPAAKARSIYEGYIRRNQDPALLEWMGTGMFKTSVFPVPPGAARKVTLRFTQLLKKYGQLTDFLYPLASAKFTSRPIETIRFRVAIESRAKIKSIYSSTHSVDIHRADEHHAVVQCEAQNQVPGEDFRLFFDADQQKLGASVLTYRPHESEDGYFLLLASPEVKAAREDRQDKTVILVVDRSGS
;
A
#
# COMPACT_ATOMS: atom_id res chain seq x y z
N PRO A 1 -53.27 -4.10 17.22
CA PRO A 1 -51.98 -4.44 16.66
C PRO A 1 -51.43 -3.22 15.93
N ARG A 2 -50.32 -2.64 16.43
CA ARG A 2 -49.66 -1.52 15.77
C ARG A 2 -48.89 -2.09 14.57
N PRO A 3 -48.96 -1.50 13.37
CA PRO A 3 -48.17 -1.94 12.23
C PRO A 3 -46.69 -1.78 12.57
N GLY A 4 -45.93 -2.88 12.41
CA GLY A 4 -44.51 -2.91 12.68
C GLY A 4 -43.78 -1.86 11.83
N ARG A 5 -42.88 -1.06 12.43
CA ARG A 5 -42.01 -0.15 11.71
C ARG A 5 -41.23 -0.96 10.66
N PRO A 6 -41.16 -0.51 9.39
CA PRO A 6 -40.37 -1.16 8.39
C PRO A 6 -38.91 -1.22 8.89
N ARG A 7 -38.30 -2.41 8.85
CA ARG A 7 -36.87 -2.56 9.14
C ARG A 7 -36.08 -1.67 8.18
N PRO A 8 -35.10 -0.90 8.67
CA PRO A 8 -34.26 -0.12 7.78
C PRO A 8 -33.59 -1.09 6.82
N VAL A 9 -33.89 -0.94 5.53
CA VAL A 9 -33.21 -1.65 4.46
C VAL A 9 -31.75 -1.12 4.48
N ALA A 10 -30.79 -1.99 4.75
CA ALA A 10 -29.39 -1.62 4.69
C ALA A 10 -29.12 -1.00 3.30
N PRO A 11 -28.39 0.12 3.20
CA PRO A 11 -28.13 0.76 1.93
C PRO A 11 -27.44 -0.26 1.01
N VAL A 12 -28.11 -0.58 -0.10
CA VAL A 12 -27.53 -1.44 -1.14
C VAL A 12 -26.31 -0.68 -1.67
N MET A 13 -25.12 -1.08 -1.26
CA MET A 13 -23.89 -0.49 -1.77
C MET A 13 -23.82 -0.75 -3.27
N SER A 14 -23.81 0.31 -4.06
CA SER A 14 -23.96 0.29 -5.51
C SER A 14 -22.63 0.12 -6.25
N TYR A 15 -21.59 -0.42 -5.63
CA TYR A 15 -20.29 -0.63 -6.25
C TYR A 15 -19.63 -1.94 -5.81
N LYS A 16 -18.67 -2.41 -6.60
CA LYS A 16 -17.78 -3.52 -6.26
C LYS A 16 -16.33 -3.13 -6.54
N ILE A 17 -15.41 -3.72 -5.80
CA ILE A 17 -13.98 -3.60 -6.06
C ILE A 17 -13.60 -4.76 -6.99
N LYS A 18 -13.23 -4.42 -8.24
CA LYS A 18 -12.86 -5.40 -9.26
C LYS A 18 -11.43 -5.88 -9.08
N SER A 19 -10.49 -4.98 -8.84
CA SER A 19 -9.10 -5.37 -8.61
C SER A 19 -8.39 -4.45 -7.62
N LEU A 20 -7.44 -5.05 -6.91
CA LEU A 20 -6.40 -4.37 -6.16
C LEU A 20 -5.06 -4.94 -6.63
N GLU A 21 -4.23 -4.11 -7.21
CA GLU A 21 -2.91 -4.46 -7.75
C GLU A 21 -1.85 -3.65 -7.02
N VAL A 22 -0.87 -4.34 -6.44
CA VAL A 22 0.26 -3.72 -5.74
C VAL A 22 1.54 -4.15 -6.44
N ASP A 23 2.23 -3.22 -7.06
CA ASP A 23 3.56 -3.41 -7.65
C ASP A 23 4.58 -2.63 -6.84
N ALA A 24 5.52 -3.34 -6.22
CA ALA A 24 6.58 -2.76 -5.40
C ALA A 24 7.95 -3.06 -6.01
N ARG A 25 8.81 -2.05 -6.04
CA ARG A 25 10.23 -2.16 -6.36
C ARG A 25 11.05 -1.82 -5.13
N VAL A 26 11.74 -2.82 -4.62
CA VAL A 26 12.56 -2.69 -3.42
C VAL A 26 14.02 -2.63 -3.84
N ARG A 27 14.71 -1.57 -3.45
CA ARG A 27 16.16 -1.46 -3.54
C ARG A 27 16.75 -1.32 -2.14
N ASP A 28 17.47 -2.33 -1.71
CA ASP A 28 18.00 -2.40 -0.33
C ASP A 28 16.90 -2.18 0.72
N GLN A 29 16.79 -0.97 1.28
CA GLN A 29 15.79 -0.60 2.30
C GLN A 29 14.69 0.35 1.79
N VAL A 30 14.67 0.69 0.52
CA VAL A 30 13.66 1.60 -0.03
C VAL A 30 12.73 0.86 -0.96
N ALA A 31 11.44 0.95 -0.70
CA ALA A 31 10.39 0.44 -1.55
C ALA A 31 9.67 1.59 -2.26
N GLN A 32 9.60 1.54 -3.58
CA GLN A 32 8.69 2.33 -4.38
C GLN A 32 7.48 1.47 -4.70
N VAL A 33 6.32 1.88 -4.22
CA VAL A 33 5.09 1.08 -4.30
C VAL A 33 4.07 1.80 -5.16
N GLN A 34 3.52 1.09 -6.13
CA GLN A 34 2.36 1.52 -6.91
C GLN A 34 1.17 0.67 -6.53
N VAL A 35 0.10 1.31 -6.09
CA VAL A 35 -1.18 0.67 -5.78
C VAL A 35 -2.20 1.12 -6.81
N SER A 36 -2.83 0.17 -7.47
CA SER A 36 -3.91 0.42 -8.42
C SER A 36 -5.17 -0.29 -7.95
N GLN A 37 -6.25 0.45 -7.81
CA GLN A 37 -7.55 -0.10 -7.43
C GLN A 37 -8.59 0.23 -8.48
N THR A 38 -9.30 -0.79 -8.95
CA THR A 38 -10.39 -0.66 -9.91
C THR A 38 -11.71 -0.99 -9.25
N PHE A 39 -12.68 -0.14 -9.42
CA PHE A 39 -14.04 -0.37 -8.95
C PHE A 39 -15.04 -0.15 -10.08
N VAL A 40 -16.21 -0.74 -9.90
CA VAL A 40 -17.32 -0.67 -10.87
C VAL A 40 -18.57 -0.23 -10.14
N ASN A 41 -19.28 0.74 -10.71
CA ASN A 41 -20.62 1.09 -10.26
C ASN A 41 -21.59 0.00 -10.71
N THR A 42 -22.17 -0.72 -9.75
CA THR A 42 -23.16 -1.78 -10.01
C THR A 42 -24.59 -1.30 -9.81
N GLY A 43 -24.79 -0.03 -9.48
CA GLY A 43 -26.09 0.60 -9.30
C GLY A 43 -26.64 1.19 -10.60
N SER A 44 -27.84 1.79 -10.48
CA SER A 44 -28.55 2.45 -11.58
C SER A 44 -28.40 3.97 -11.61
N ARG A 45 -27.65 4.55 -10.68
CA ARG A 45 -27.42 6.00 -10.58
C ARG A 45 -25.95 6.32 -10.67
N VAL A 46 -25.62 7.54 -11.13
CA VAL A 46 -24.28 8.09 -11.03
C VAL A 46 -23.90 8.23 -9.55
N LEU A 47 -22.69 7.83 -9.19
CA LEU A 47 -22.21 7.94 -7.83
C LEU A 47 -20.84 8.64 -7.76
N GLU A 48 -20.53 9.15 -6.59
CA GLU A 48 -19.18 9.48 -6.17
C GLU A 48 -18.60 8.27 -5.42
N ALA A 49 -17.44 7.80 -5.83
CA ALA A 49 -16.74 6.74 -5.15
C ALA A 49 -15.64 7.30 -4.25
N CYS A 50 -15.64 6.85 -3.01
CA CYS A 50 -14.61 7.20 -2.05
C CYS A 50 -13.79 5.96 -1.70
N PHE A 51 -12.48 6.09 -1.78
CA PHE A 51 -11.52 5.06 -1.35
C PHE A 51 -10.73 5.54 -0.17
N VAL A 52 -10.40 4.61 0.71
CA VAL A 52 -9.43 4.83 1.76
C VAL A 52 -8.21 3.96 1.45
N PHE A 53 -7.06 4.61 1.26
CA PHE A 53 -5.78 3.96 1.11
C PHE A 53 -5.03 4.05 2.43
N PRO A 54 -4.82 2.92 3.11
CA PRO A 54 -3.89 2.90 4.23
C PRO A 54 -2.47 2.96 3.68
N LEU A 55 -1.65 3.85 4.23
CA LEU A 55 -0.21 3.88 3.98
C LEU A 55 0.53 3.28 5.16
N PRO A 56 1.66 2.63 4.92
CA PRO A 56 2.61 2.31 5.99
C PRO A 56 3.03 3.59 6.70
N TYR A 57 3.38 3.49 7.98
CA TYR A 57 3.69 4.65 8.82
C TYR A 57 4.80 5.55 8.25
N ASP A 58 5.77 4.95 7.54
CA ASP A 58 6.91 5.64 6.93
C ASP A 58 6.74 5.88 5.42
N GLY A 59 5.50 5.77 4.91
CA GLY A 59 5.20 5.98 3.49
C GLY A 59 4.99 7.45 3.15
N ALA A 60 5.65 7.92 2.09
CA ALA A 60 5.46 9.25 1.52
C ALA A 60 4.87 9.15 0.10
N ILE A 61 3.71 9.78 -0.10
CA ILE A 61 3.05 9.80 -1.43
C ILE A 61 3.84 10.71 -2.35
N ASP A 62 4.17 10.19 -3.53
CA ASP A 62 4.85 10.93 -4.59
C ASP A 62 3.94 11.21 -5.80
N ARG A 63 2.94 10.38 -6.07
CA ARG A 63 2.05 10.55 -7.23
C ARG A 63 0.66 9.96 -7.01
N LEU A 64 -0.35 10.64 -7.54
CA LEU A 64 -1.71 10.13 -7.71
C LEU A 64 -2.14 10.27 -9.18
N THR A 65 -2.68 9.19 -9.74
CA THR A 65 -3.21 9.18 -11.12
C THR A 65 -4.60 8.57 -11.13
N LEU A 66 -5.49 9.18 -11.89
CA LEU A 66 -6.82 8.65 -12.20
C LEU A 66 -6.86 8.18 -13.65
N LEU A 67 -7.26 6.93 -13.87
CA LEU A 67 -7.51 6.38 -15.21
C LEU A 67 -9.03 6.38 -15.49
N VAL A 68 -9.43 7.12 -16.51
CA VAL A 68 -10.82 7.20 -17.00
C VAL A 68 -10.82 6.92 -18.49
N ASP A 69 -11.56 5.89 -18.90
CA ASP A 69 -11.75 5.51 -20.31
C ASP A 69 -10.42 5.41 -21.11
N GLY A 70 -9.38 4.86 -20.46
CA GLY A 70 -8.05 4.68 -21.04
C GLY A 70 -7.14 5.91 -21.01
N LYS A 71 -7.62 7.06 -20.52
CA LYS A 71 -6.83 8.29 -20.40
C LYS A 71 -6.40 8.52 -18.95
N GLU A 72 -5.11 8.76 -18.77
CA GLU A 72 -4.53 9.08 -17.46
C GLU A 72 -4.58 10.58 -17.17
N TYR A 73 -4.98 10.91 -15.94
CA TYR A 73 -5.00 12.27 -15.39
C TYR A 73 -4.13 12.29 -14.13
N GLU A 74 -3.07 13.06 -14.17
CA GLU A 74 -2.18 13.23 -13.02
C GLU A 74 -2.72 14.30 -12.08
N ALA A 75 -2.73 13.99 -10.76
CA ALA A 75 -3.16 14.93 -9.74
C ALA A 75 -2.07 15.99 -9.46
N LYS A 76 -2.50 17.19 -9.09
CA LYS A 76 -1.62 18.27 -8.66
C LYS A 76 -1.68 18.40 -7.14
N LEU A 77 -0.51 18.57 -6.52
CA LEU A 77 -0.43 18.88 -5.09
C LEU A 77 -0.85 20.36 -4.88
N LEU A 78 -1.88 20.55 -4.06
CA LEU A 78 -2.45 21.87 -3.75
C LEU A 78 -2.75 21.98 -2.26
N PRO A 79 -2.81 23.21 -1.69
CA PRO A 79 -3.37 23.40 -0.35
C PRO A 79 -4.79 22.83 -0.24
N ALA A 80 -5.12 22.16 0.87
CA ALA A 80 -6.35 21.37 1.02
C ALA A 80 -7.63 22.14 0.67
N ALA A 81 -7.78 23.38 1.17
CA ALA A 81 -8.94 24.22 0.88
C ALA A 81 -9.09 24.54 -0.61
N LYS A 82 -7.96 24.82 -1.30
CA LYS A 82 -7.96 25.10 -2.74
C LYS A 82 -8.26 23.86 -3.55
N ALA A 83 -7.69 22.71 -3.18
CA ALA A 83 -7.96 21.43 -3.83
C ALA A 83 -9.44 21.05 -3.74
N ARG A 84 -10.04 21.18 -2.56
CA ARG A 84 -11.45 20.89 -2.32
C ARG A 84 -12.37 21.83 -3.12
N SER A 85 -12.10 23.13 -3.14
CA SER A 85 -12.88 24.11 -3.91
C SER A 85 -12.85 23.81 -5.42
N ILE A 86 -11.70 23.43 -5.95
CA ILE A 86 -11.55 23.02 -7.36
C ILE A 86 -12.34 21.74 -7.63
N TYR A 87 -12.22 20.73 -6.76
CA TYR A 87 -12.93 19.47 -6.88
C TYR A 87 -14.45 19.67 -6.92
N GLU A 88 -15.00 20.44 -5.98
CA GLU A 88 -16.42 20.78 -5.96
C GLU A 88 -16.87 21.58 -7.21
N GLY A 89 -15.99 22.40 -7.75
CA GLY A 89 -16.23 23.10 -9.00
C GLY A 89 -16.33 22.16 -10.21
N TYR A 90 -15.52 21.10 -10.26
CA TYR A 90 -15.61 20.06 -11.28
C TYR A 90 -16.87 19.20 -11.12
N ILE A 91 -17.22 18.79 -9.90
CA ILE A 91 -18.47 18.06 -9.62
C ILE A 91 -19.67 18.83 -10.16
N ARG A 92 -19.77 20.14 -9.88
CA ARG A 92 -20.87 20.98 -10.37
C ARG A 92 -20.96 21.03 -11.89
N ARG A 93 -19.84 20.84 -12.60
CA ARG A 93 -19.78 20.81 -14.08
C ARG A 93 -19.85 19.40 -14.65
N ASN A 94 -20.05 18.38 -13.80
CA ASN A 94 -20.10 16.96 -14.17
C ASN A 94 -18.83 16.50 -14.94
N GLN A 95 -17.67 17.02 -14.54
CA GLN A 95 -16.34 16.63 -15.06
C GLN A 95 -15.72 15.58 -14.15
N ASP A 96 -14.75 14.82 -14.65
CA ASP A 96 -14.08 13.72 -13.94
C ASP A 96 -12.96 14.19 -12.98
N PRO A 97 -13.22 14.67 -11.76
CA PRO A 97 -12.19 15.00 -10.80
C PRO A 97 -11.83 13.82 -9.91
N ALA A 98 -10.59 13.80 -9.42
CA ALA A 98 -10.18 13.02 -8.27
C ALA A 98 -9.55 13.93 -7.22
N LEU A 99 -9.87 13.68 -5.96
CA LEU A 99 -9.31 14.39 -4.82
C LEU A 99 -8.71 13.40 -3.84
N LEU A 100 -7.46 13.65 -3.43
CA LEU A 100 -6.78 12.88 -2.38
C LEU A 100 -6.67 13.75 -1.13
N GLU A 101 -7.14 13.23 -0.01
CA GLU A 101 -7.16 13.92 1.26
C GLU A 101 -6.48 13.08 2.34
N TRP A 102 -5.61 13.70 3.11
CA TRP A 102 -5.05 13.06 4.30
C TRP A 102 -6.08 13.06 5.44
N MET A 103 -6.33 11.87 6.00
CA MET A 103 -7.30 11.68 7.09
C MET A 103 -6.65 11.57 8.47
N GLY A 104 -5.32 11.72 8.55
CA GLY A 104 -4.54 11.43 9.76
C GLY A 104 -4.14 9.96 9.86
N THR A 105 -3.20 9.64 10.76
CA THR A 105 -2.78 8.26 11.09
C THR A 105 -2.41 7.37 9.89
N GLY A 106 -1.81 7.94 8.83
CA GLY A 106 -1.38 7.16 7.66
C GLY A 106 -2.53 6.73 6.74
N MET A 107 -3.72 7.32 6.84
CA MET A 107 -4.83 7.05 5.94
C MET A 107 -5.07 8.21 4.99
N PHE A 108 -5.31 7.87 3.73
CA PHE A 108 -5.69 8.81 2.69
C PHE A 108 -7.02 8.41 2.06
N LYS A 109 -7.87 9.39 1.88
CA LYS A 109 -9.16 9.24 1.20
C LYS A 109 -9.05 9.82 -0.19
N THR A 110 -9.44 9.05 -1.20
CA THR A 110 -9.63 9.57 -2.56
C THR A 110 -11.11 9.56 -2.92
N SER A 111 -11.59 10.66 -3.51
CA SER A 111 -12.93 10.80 -4.05
C SER A 111 -12.86 10.92 -5.57
N VAL A 112 -13.69 10.17 -6.28
CA VAL A 112 -13.77 10.14 -7.74
C VAL A 112 -15.23 10.31 -8.18
N PHE A 113 -15.49 11.28 -9.05
CA PHE A 113 -16.79 11.59 -9.60
C PHE A 113 -16.67 12.12 -11.05
N PRO A 114 -17.62 11.86 -11.96
CA PRO A 114 -18.76 10.95 -11.82
C PRO A 114 -18.39 9.51 -12.13
N VAL A 115 -19.12 8.56 -11.51
CA VAL A 115 -19.07 7.16 -11.89
C VAL A 115 -20.43 6.71 -12.38
N PRO A 116 -20.68 6.72 -13.70
CA PRO A 116 -21.95 6.29 -14.29
C PRO A 116 -22.26 4.82 -13.99
N PRO A 117 -23.54 4.40 -14.09
CA PRO A 117 -23.92 2.99 -14.01
C PRO A 117 -23.10 2.11 -14.97
N GLY A 118 -22.60 1.00 -14.46
CA GLY A 118 -21.77 0.05 -15.21
C GLY A 118 -20.33 0.52 -15.49
N ALA A 119 -20.01 1.78 -15.27
CA ALA A 119 -18.68 2.31 -15.52
C ALA A 119 -17.66 1.82 -14.49
N ALA A 120 -16.42 1.62 -14.97
CA ALA A 120 -15.25 1.35 -14.15
C ALA A 120 -14.38 2.61 -14.00
N ARG A 121 -13.73 2.74 -12.84
CA ARG A 121 -12.68 3.75 -12.60
C ARG A 121 -11.49 3.07 -11.95
N LYS A 122 -10.30 3.36 -12.45
CA LYS A 122 -9.02 2.89 -11.87
C LYS A 122 -8.28 4.08 -11.26
N VAL A 123 -7.98 3.97 -9.98
CA VAL A 123 -7.14 4.95 -9.27
C VAL A 123 -5.80 4.31 -8.99
N THR A 124 -4.74 5.01 -9.30
CA THR A 124 -3.36 4.58 -9.04
C THR A 124 -2.67 5.58 -8.13
N LEU A 125 -2.12 5.08 -7.04
CA LEU A 125 -1.33 5.83 -6.07
C LEU A 125 0.10 5.30 -6.08
N ARG A 126 1.08 6.20 -6.04
CA ARG A 126 2.49 5.84 -5.80
C ARG A 126 2.96 6.45 -4.50
N PHE A 127 3.75 5.67 -3.78
CA PHE A 127 4.42 6.14 -2.58
C PHE A 127 5.79 5.47 -2.43
N THR A 128 6.66 6.15 -1.70
CA THR A 128 7.97 5.62 -1.32
C THR A 128 7.96 5.32 0.18
N GLN A 129 8.49 4.18 0.56
CA GLN A 129 8.55 3.68 1.92
C GLN A 129 9.97 3.30 2.29
N LEU A 130 10.41 3.71 3.48
CA LEU A 130 11.64 3.19 4.09
C LEU A 130 11.31 1.91 4.86
N LEU A 131 11.92 0.80 4.47
CA LEU A 131 11.66 -0.50 5.08
C LEU A 131 12.37 -0.63 6.43
N LYS A 132 11.68 -1.22 7.40
CA LYS A 132 12.27 -1.51 8.70
C LYS A 132 13.24 -2.68 8.59
N LYS A 133 14.34 -2.57 9.34
CA LYS A 133 15.33 -3.65 9.49
C LYS A 133 15.40 -4.12 10.93
N TYR A 134 15.45 -5.43 11.11
CA TYR A 134 15.67 -6.11 12.37
C TYR A 134 16.91 -7.00 12.23
N GLY A 135 18.08 -6.44 12.53
CA GLY A 135 19.35 -7.09 12.21
C GLY A 135 19.57 -7.18 10.69
N GLN A 136 19.63 -8.40 10.16
CA GLN A 136 19.79 -8.65 8.72
C GLN A 136 18.42 -8.76 7.99
N LEU A 137 17.33 -8.90 8.73
CA LEU A 137 16.00 -9.11 8.19
C LEU A 137 15.33 -7.78 7.83
N THR A 138 14.97 -7.60 6.56
CA THR A 138 14.21 -6.46 6.07
C THR A 138 12.73 -6.82 6.01
N ASP A 139 11.86 -5.91 6.48
CA ASP A 139 10.42 -6.08 6.61
C ASP A 139 9.68 -5.14 5.66
N PHE A 140 9.04 -5.71 4.65
CA PHE A 140 8.12 -5.00 3.77
C PHE A 140 6.69 -5.27 4.23
N LEU A 141 6.02 -4.24 4.71
CA LEU A 141 4.63 -4.27 5.15
C LEU A 141 3.76 -3.42 4.23
N TYR A 142 2.71 -4.02 3.65
CA TYR A 142 1.63 -3.30 2.99
C TYR A 142 0.32 -3.50 3.76
N PRO A 143 -0.31 -2.40 4.27
CA PRO A 143 -1.58 -2.48 5.00
C PRO A 143 -2.69 -2.93 4.04
N LEU A 144 -3.03 -4.21 4.07
CA LEU A 144 -4.05 -4.81 3.21
C LEU A 144 -5.35 -5.08 3.96
N ALA A 145 -5.30 -5.25 5.29
CA ALA A 145 -6.44 -5.63 6.12
C ALA A 145 -7.60 -4.63 6.03
N SER A 146 -8.46 -4.82 5.05
CA SER A 146 -9.62 -3.97 4.79
C SER A 146 -10.93 -4.51 5.40
N ALA A 147 -10.91 -5.69 6.02
CA ALA A 147 -12.09 -6.32 6.63
C ALA A 147 -12.79 -5.42 7.68
N LYS A 148 -12.06 -4.50 8.30
CA LYS A 148 -12.60 -3.50 9.23
C LYS A 148 -13.43 -2.40 8.53
N PHE A 149 -13.22 -2.19 7.22
CA PHE A 149 -13.83 -1.10 6.46
C PHE A 149 -14.83 -1.60 5.42
N THR A 150 -14.74 -2.85 5.01
CA THR A 150 -15.66 -3.46 4.03
C THR A 150 -15.82 -4.96 4.31
N SER A 151 -17.05 -5.45 4.17
CA SER A 151 -17.37 -6.88 4.19
C SER A 151 -17.43 -7.49 2.78
N ARG A 152 -17.20 -6.66 1.73
CA ARG A 152 -17.27 -7.13 0.34
C ARG A 152 -15.94 -7.68 -0.11
N PRO A 153 -15.96 -8.82 -0.81
CA PRO A 153 -14.74 -9.38 -1.40
C PRO A 153 -14.23 -8.49 -2.52
N ILE A 154 -12.92 -8.47 -2.68
CA ILE A 154 -12.22 -7.95 -3.85
C ILE A 154 -12.14 -9.09 -4.86
N GLU A 155 -12.59 -8.87 -6.11
CA GLU A 155 -12.61 -9.94 -7.12
C GLU A 155 -11.19 -10.48 -7.41
N THR A 156 -10.20 -9.59 -7.55
CA THR A 156 -8.81 -9.98 -7.78
C THR A 156 -7.87 -9.13 -6.95
N ILE A 157 -6.99 -9.77 -6.20
CA ILE A 157 -5.90 -9.13 -5.46
C ILE A 157 -4.59 -9.67 -6.04
N ARG A 158 -3.67 -8.77 -6.44
CA ARG A 158 -2.34 -9.14 -6.96
C ARG A 158 -1.25 -8.34 -6.30
N PHE A 159 -0.24 -9.04 -5.85
CA PHE A 159 1.00 -8.46 -5.37
C PHE A 159 2.14 -8.90 -6.27
N ARG A 160 2.99 -7.95 -6.61
CA ARG A 160 4.29 -8.18 -7.24
C ARG A 160 5.33 -7.33 -6.52
N VAL A 161 6.31 -7.97 -5.93
CA VAL A 161 7.41 -7.30 -5.23
C VAL A 161 8.72 -7.70 -5.89
N ALA A 162 9.35 -6.77 -6.60
CA ALA A 162 10.67 -6.95 -7.19
C ALA A 162 11.71 -6.45 -6.19
N ILE A 163 12.64 -7.32 -5.80
CA ILE A 163 13.69 -7.05 -4.82
C ILE A 163 15.04 -7.00 -5.55
N GLU A 164 15.76 -5.91 -5.38
CA GLU A 164 17.14 -5.69 -5.79
C GLU A 164 17.95 -5.35 -4.54
N SER A 165 19.00 -6.11 -4.26
CA SER A 165 19.85 -5.91 -3.10
C SER A 165 21.32 -5.93 -3.48
N ARG A 166 22.13 -5.01 -2.93
CA ARG A 166 23.59 -5.02 -3.08
C ARG A 166 24.23 -6.22 -2.38
N ALA A 167 23.60 -6.68 -1.32
CA ALA A 167 24.01 -7.88 -0.60
C ALA A 167 23.27 -9.10 -1.13
N LYS A 168 23.86 -10.29 -0.98
CA LYS A 168 23.22 -11.54 -1.40
C LYS A 168 21.97 -11.81 -0.60
N ILE A 169 20.86 -12.06 -1.27
CA ILE A 169 19.59 -12.40 -0.66
C ILE A 169 19.62 -13.88 -0.24
N LYS A 170 19.63 -14.15 1.06
CA LYS A 170 19.66 -15.51 1.61
C LYS A 170 18.28 -16.13 1.65
N SER A 171 17.35 -15.48 2.33
CA SER A 171 15.99 -15.98 2.51
C SER A 171 14.94 -14.93 2.11
N ILE A 172 13.82 -15.40 1.63
CA ILE A 172 12.62 -14.59 1.36
C ILE A 172 11.44 -15.41 1.82
N TYR A 173 10.53 -14.82 2.60
CA TYR A 173 9.30 -15.49 3.02
C TYR A 173 8.23 -14.47 3.41
N SER A 174 6.98 -14.88 3.32
CA SER A 174 5.86 -14.14 3.90
C SER A 174 5.32 -14.89 5.11
N SER A 175 5.03 -14.15 6.19
CA SER A 175 4.41 -14.69 7.40
C SER A 175 2.88 -14.71 7.33
N THR A 176 2.29 -14.02 6.35
CA THR A 176 0.85 -13.77 6.27
C THR A 176 0.20 -14.39 5.03
N HIS A 177 0.92 -14.50 3.92
CA HIS A 177 0.36 -14.96 2.64
C HIS A 177 1.24 -16.04 2.01
N SER A 178 0.61 -16.96 1.28
CA SER A 178 1.36 -17.86 0.38
C SER A 178 1.88 -17.05 -0.80
N VAL A 179 3.18 -17.17 -1.10
CA VAL A 179 3.86 -16.40 -2.13
C VAL A 179 4.67 -17.29 -3.06
N ASP A 180 4.69 -16.94 -4.33
CA ASP A 180 5.59 -17.53 -5.32
C ASP A 180 6.85 -16.68 -5.42
N ILE A 181 8.02 -17.31 -5.28
CA ILE A 181 9.31 -16.63 -5.27
C ILE A 181 10.12 -17.09 -6.47
N HIS A 182 10.44 -16.16 -7.35
CA HIS A 182 11.34 -16.36 -8.48
C HIS A 182 12.63 -15.59 -8.27
N ARG A 183 13.76 -16.29 -8.18
CA ARG A 183 15.10 -15.69 -8.07
C ARG A 183 15.74 -15.66 -9.44
N ALA A 184 16.11 -14.47 -9.91
CA ALA A 184 16.88 -14.32 -11.14
C ALA A 184 18.38 -14.61 -10.87
N ASP A 185 18.87 -14.17 -9.71
CA ASP A 185 20.21 -14.41 -9.22
C ASP A 185 20.28 -14.21 -7.68
N GLU A 186 21.51 -14.10 -7.12
CA GLU A 186 21.72 -13.91 -5.67
C GLU A 186 21.30 -12.51 -5.18
N HIS A 187 21.09 -11.55 -6.07
CA HIS A 187 20.77 -10.14 -5.76
C HIS A 187 19.37 -9.71 -6.20
N HIS A 188 18.72 -10.50 -7.05
CA HIS A 188 17.44 -10.16 -7.65
C HIS A 188 16.40 -11.26 -7.45
N ALA A 189 15.24 -10.87 -6.94
CA ALA A 189 14.10 -11.77 -6.81
C ALA A 189 12.80 -11.04 -7.11
N VAL A 190 11.80 -11.80 -7.57
CA VAL A 190 10.43 -11.34 -7.74
C VAL A 190 9.53 -12.24 -6.91
N VAL A 191 8.72 -11.62 -6.06
CA VAL A 191 7.73 -12.30 -5.23
C VAL A 191 6.35 -11.94 -5.74
N GLN A 192 5.50 -12.94 -5.91
CA GLN A 192 4.13 -12.76 -6.39
C GLN A 192 3.13 -13.45 -5.45
N CYS A 193 1.95 -12.85 -5.35
CA CYS A 193 0.82 -13.43 -4.64
C CYS A 193 -0.46 -13.01 -5.36
N GLU A 194 -1.37 -13.95 -5.57
CA GLU A 194 -2.68 -13.69 -6.15
C GLU A 194 -3.77 -14.33 -5.30
N ALA A 195 -4.87 -13.59 -5.11
CA ALA A 195 -6.06 -14.07 -4.43
C ALA A 195 -7.31 -13.65 -5.21
N GLN A 196 -8.35 -14.49 -5.15
CA GLN A 196 -9.61 -14.29 -5.86
C GLN A 196 -10.77 -14.26 -4.86
N ASN A 197 -11.69 -13.30 -5.04
CA ASN A 197 -12.93 -13.18 -4.28
C ASN A 197 -12.72 -13.22 -2.74
N GLN A 198 -11.75 -12.46 -2.25
CA GLN A 198 -11.41 -12.43 -0.81
C GLN A 198 -11.67 -11.06 -0.19
N VAL A 199 -12.12 -11.09 1.09
CA VAL A 199 -12.06 -9.93 1.98
C VAL A 199 -10.75 -10.03 2.75
N PRO A 200 -9.78 -9.11 2.52
CA PRO A 200 -8.49 -9.18 3.18
C PRO A 200 -8.64 -9.02 4.70
N GLY A 201 -8.29 -10.05 5.46
CA GLY A 201 -8.34 -10.08 6.92
C GLY A 201 -7.05 -9.66 7.60
N GLU A 202 -5.94 -9.72 6.88
CA GLU A 202 -4.60 -9.42 7.40
C GLU A 202 -3.76 -8.64 6.40
N ASP A 203 -2.72 -7.96 6.91
CA ASP A 203 -1.80 -7.17 6.10
C ASP A 203 -0.83 -8.07 5.34
N PHE A 204 -0.44 -7.65 4.13
CA PHE A 204 0.61 -8.35 3.40
C PHE A 204 1.97 -8.01 3.99
N ARG A 205 2.70 -9.05 4.42
CA ARG A 205 4.00 -8.88 5.05
C ARG A 205 5.04 -9.82 4.44
N LEU A 206 6.11 -9.25 3.95
CA LEU A 206 7.20 -9.97 3.31
C LEU A 206 8.51 -9.66 4.00
N PHE A 207 9.23 -10.71 4.37
CA PHE A 207 10.56 -10.61 4.94
C PHE A 207 11.60 -11.12 3.97
N PHE A 208 12.72 -10.43 3.91
CA PHE A 208 13.90 -10.94 3.22
C PHE A 208 15.17 -10.62 4.00
N ASP A 209 16.09 -11.58 3.99
CA ASP A 209 17.39 -11.48 4.64
C ASP A 209 18.47 -11.27 3.58
N ALA A 210 19.20 -10.17 3.70
CA ALA A 210 20.31 -9.84 2.82
C ALA A 210 21.60 -9.78 3.65
N ASP A 211 22.58 -10.59 3.24
CA ASP A 211 23.89 -10.65 3.91
C ASP A 211 24.60 -9.29 3.84
N GLN A 212 24.83 -8.68 4.98
CA GLN A 212 25.57 -7.41 5.05
C GLN A 212 26.96 -7.66 5.61
N GLN A 213 27.93 -6.98 5.02
CA GLN A 213 29.26 -6.87 5.62
C GLN A 213 29.14 -6.18 6.99
N LYS A 214 30.16 -6.33 7.84
CA LYS A 214 30.23 -5.86 9.25
C LYS A 214 29.77 -4.43 9.52
N LEU A 215 29.71 -3.59 8.50
CA LEU A 215 29.15 -2.24 8.54
C LEU A 215 28.13 -2.10 7.41
N GLY A 216 26.84 -2.18 7.73
CA GLY A 216 25.78 -1.89 6.79
C GLY A 216 25.63 -0.38 6.62
N ALA A 217 26.13 0.16 5.52
CA ALA A 217 25.84 1.54 5.13
C ALA A 217 25.21 1.55 3.73
N SER A 218 24.10 2.25 3.59
CA SER A 218 23.43 2.49 2.31
C SER A 218 23.29 3.98 2.10
N VAL A 219 23.70 4.47 0.94
CA VAL A 219 23.54 5.86 0.54
C VAL A 219 22.57 5.90 -0.63
N LEU A 220 21.50 6.65 -0.47
CA LEU A 220 20.55 6.96 -1.52
C LEU A 220 20.74 8.42 -1.90
N THR A 221 20.80 8.69 -3.19
CA THR A 221 20.96 10.04 -3.72
C THR A 221 19.76 10.38 -4.58
N TYR A 222 19.34 11.64 -4.49
CA TYR A 222 18.27 12.19 -5.32
C TYR A 222 18.64 13.59 -5.75
N ARG A 223 18.50 13.88 -7.03
CA ARG A 223 18.68 15.20 -7.61
C ARG A 223 17.50 15.49 -8.55
N PRO A 224 16.62 16.44 -8.23
CA PRO A 224 15.41 16.71 -9.01
C PRO A 224 15.74 17.20 -10.44
N HIS A 225 16.70 18.12 -10.58
CA HIS A 225 17.19 18.65 -11.84
C HIS A 225 18.70 18.89 -11.79
N GLU A 226 19.36 18.88 -12.95
CA GLU A 226 20.83 19.10 -13.03
C GLU A 226 21.28 20.46 -12.49
N SER A 227 20.39 21.47 -12.53
CA SER A 227 20.64 22.84 -12.05
C SER A 227 20.36 23.03 -10.55
N GLU A 228 19.86 22.05 -9.85
CA GLU A 228 19.51 22.13 -8.44
C GLU A 228 20.47 21.31 -7.57
N ASP A 229 20.50 21.62 -6.28
CA ASP A 229 21.25 20.83 -5.31
C ASP A 229 20.66 19.42 -5.18
N GLY A 230 21.53 18.44 -4.95
CA GLY A 230 21.12 17.08 -4.70
C GLY A 230 20.92 16.80 -3.21
N TYR A 231 20.14 15.76 -2.91
CA TYR A 231 19.93 15.25 -1.57
C TYR A 231 20.55 13.86 -1.43
N PHE A 232 20.96 13.52 -0.24
CA PHE A 232 21.36 12.15 0.07
C PHE A 232 20.72 11.68 1.38
N LEU A 233 20.44 10.39 1.46
CA LEU A 233 20.01 9.71 2.67
C LEU A 233 21.08 8.64 2.98
N LEU A 234 21.77 8.80 4.12
CA LEU A 234 22.69 7.81 4.64
C LEU A 234 21.97 6.94 5.68
N LEU A 235 21.84 5.66 5.41
CA LEU A 235 21.37 4.65 6.34
C LEU A 235 22.57 3.85 6.83
N ALA A 236 22.92 4.00 8.09
CA ALA A 236 24.03 3.27 8.70
C ALA A 236 23.50 2.36 9.82
N SER A 237 23.85 1.08 9.75
CA SER A 237 23.52 0.08 10.77
C SER A 237 24.84 -0.58 11.23
N PRO A 238 25.50 -0.03 12.26
CA PRO A 238 26.72 -0.64 12.78
C PRO A 238 26.39 -1.97 13.48
N GLU A 239 27.18 -2.99 13.21
CA GLU A 239 27.13 -4.24 13.98
C GLU A 239 27.80 -4.00 15.34
N VAL A 240 27.00 -3.79 16.38
CA VAL A 240 27.49 -3.72 17.76
C VAL A 240 27.62 -5.16 18.27
N LYS A 241 28.84 -5.69 18.32
CA LYS A 241 29.11 -6.95 19.01
C LYS A 241 29.29 -6.68 20.49
N ALA A 242 28.30 -7.09 21.30
CA ALA A 242 28.54 -7.17 22.74
C ALA A 242 29.67 -8.17 23.02
N ALA A 243 30.60 -7.79 23.90
CA ALA A 243 31.63 -8.71 24.35
C ALA A 243 30.95 -9.94 25.00
N ARG A 244 31.62 -11.11 24.91
CA ARG A 244 31.04 -12.37 25.47
C ARG A 244 30.67 -12.24 26.95
N GLU A 245 31.40 -11.42 27.67
CA GLU A 245 31.21 -11.11 29.09
C GLU A 245 29.95 -10.28 29.39
N ASP A 246 29.42 -9.53 28.39
CA ASP A 246 28.20 -8.72 28.53
C ASP A 246 26.92 -9.48 28.09
N ARG A 247 27.04 -10.75 27.75
CA ARG A 247 25.87 -11.56 27.36
C ARG A 247 25.13 -12.02 28.59
N GLN A 248 23.94 -11.46 28.78
CA GLN A 248 23.00 -11.95 29.78
C GLN A 248 22.17 -13.07 29.20
N ASP A 249 21.93 -14.11 29.99
CA ASP A 249 20.98 -15.17 29.64
C ASP A 249 19.58 -14.57 29.52
N LYS A 250 18.90 -14.89 28.42
CA LYS A 250 17.54 -14.41 28.16
C LYS A 250 16.56 -15.56 28.26
N THR A 251 15.55 -15.40 29.07
CA THR A 251 14.39 -16.29 29.08
C THR A 251 13.32 -15.66 28.20
N VAL A 252 12.89 -16.41 27.16
CA VAL A 252 11.80 -15.99 26.27
C VAL A 252 10.58 -16.85 26.63
N ILE A 253 9.51 -16.18 27.07
CA ILE A 253 8.22 -16.83 27.35
C ILE A 253 7.29 -16.49 26.18
N LEU A 254 6.84 -17.52 25.46
CA LEU A 254 5.84 -17.40 24.39
C LEU A 254 4.48 -17.79 24.96
N VAL A 255 3.58 -16.81 25.01
CA VAL A 255 2.18 -17.05 25.37
C VAL A 255 1.36 -16.98 24.09
N VAL A 256 0.78 -18.12 23.70
CA VAL A 256 -0.09 -18.22 22.52
C VAL A 256 -1.51 -18.38 22.99
N ASP A 257 -2.34 -17.38 22.78
CA ASP A 257 -3.78 -17.48 23.01
C ASP A 257 -4.42 -18.19 21.80
N ARG A 258 -5.10 -19.30 22.07
CA ARG A 258 -5.85 -20.10 21.10
C ARG A 258 -7.36 -20.04 21.35
N SER A 259 -7.83 -19.11 22.17
CA SER A 259 -9.26 -18.91 22.35
C SER A 259 -9.85 -18.39 21.03
N GLY A 260 -10.68 -19.20 20.38
CA GLY A 260 -11.49 -18.77 19.26
C GLY A 260 -12.63 -17.91 19.80
N SER A 261 -12.63 -16.65 19.45
CA SER A 261 -13.78 -15.74 19.62
C SER A 261 -14.33 -15.38 18.29
#